data_1540c192d616ee1761c6661cbd0f0b38
#
_entry.id   1540c192d616ee1761c6661cbd0f0b38
#
_cell.length_a   1.000
_cell.length_b   1.000
_cell.length_c   1.000
_cell.angle_alpha   90.00
_cell.angle_beta   90.00
_cell.angle_gamma   90.00
#
_symmetry.space_group_name_H-M   'P 1'
#
loop_
_entity.id
_entity.type
_entity.pdbx_description
1 polymer ?
#
loop_
_entity_poly.entity_id
_entity_poly.type
_entity_poly.pdbx_seq_one_letter_code
_entity_poly.pdbx_strand_id
1 'polypeptide(L)'
;MIQTFTNPLLLDFIKVCIKMPQDEREQLEAFTGEKFDIDGAAIGNFTAPGPKWVIKADDEPIMIGGFVPQRPGVWRDFALTTPEAWTDHWFAVTRISRRVMNAMFLSKQAHRLECIAHHSREKAFRWYKPLGYTREATLSGYCANGADAILFSRVDHGYR
;
A
#
# COMPACT_ATOMS: atom_id res chain seq x y z
N MET A 1 -10.70 9.99 16.98
CA MET A 1 -9.30 10.50 16.96
C MET A 1 -8.49 9.64 16.00
N ILE A 2 -7.66 10.25 15.12
CA ILE A 2 -6.79 9.50 14.20
C ILE A 2 -5.43 9.28 14.85
N GLN A 3 -5.00 8.03 14.89
CA GLN A 3 -3.72 7.60 15.48
C GLN A 3 -2.96 6.72 14.50
N THR A 4 -1.63 6.69 14.65
CA THR A 4 -0.75 5.85 13.83
C THR A 4 0.17 5.05 14.75
N PHE A 5 0.29 3.77 14.47
CA PHE A 5 1.16 2.87 15.21
C PHE A 5 2.09 2.13 14.24
N THR A 6 3.34 1.94 14.67
CA THR A 6 4.27 0.99 14.05
C THR A 6 4.00 -0.41 14.60
N ASN A 7 4.36 -1.44 13.85
CA ASN A 7 4.15 -2.84 14.24
C ASN A 7 2.68 -3.19 14.51
N PRO A 8 1.80 -3.10 13.49
CA PRO A 8 0.42 -3.51 13.61
C PRO A 8 0.31 -4.99 14.00
N LEU A 9 -0.76 -5.34 14.73
CA LEU A 9 -1.05 -6.72 15.12
C LEU A 9 -1.72 -7.47 13.96
N LEU A 10 -1.63 -8.79 13.95
CA LEU A 10 -2.37 -9.62 12.98
C LEU A 10 -3.87 -9.31 12.98
N LEU A 11 -4.45 -9.03 14.15
CA LEU A 11 -5.85 -8.65 14.28
C LEU A 11 -6.19 -7.36 13.50
N ASP A 12 -5.28 -6.40 13.43
CA ASP A 12 -5.48 -5.19 12.64
C ASP A 12 -5.61 -5.53 11.14
N PHE A 13 -4.76 -6.45 10.64
CA PHE A 13 -4.83 -6.94 9.26
C PHE A 13 -6.15 -7.65 8.97
N ILE A 14 -6.58 -8.55 9.86
CA ILE A 14 -7.86 -9.26 9.70
C ILE A 14 -9.02 -8.27 9.65
N LYS A 15 -9.08 -7.31 10.57
CA LYS A 15 -10.14 -6.29 10.61
C LYS A 15 -10.21 -5.46 9.33
N VAL A 16 -9.05 -5.03 8.80
CA VAL A 16 -9.00 -4.28 7.55
C VAL A 16 -9.41 -5.15 6.36
N CYS A 17 -8.94 -6.39 6.28
CA CYS A 17 -9.28 -7.30 5.19
C CYS A 17 -10.79 -7.65 5.16
N ILE A 18 -11.44 -7.76 6.33
CA ILE A 18 -12.90 -7.97 6.41
C ILE A 18 -13.66 -6.84 5.73
N LYS A 19 -13.22 -5.59 5.89
CA LYS A 19 -13.87 -4.38 5.38
C LYS A 19 -13.31 -3.91 4.03
N MET A 20 -12.33 -4.61 3.47
CA MET A 20 -11.62 -4.16 2.27
C MET A 20 -12.58 -3.90 1.10
N PRO A 21 -12.45 -2.76 0.39
CA PRO A 21 -13.25 -2.44 -0.77
C PRO A 21 -13.13 -3.48 -1.89
N GLN A 22 -14.18 -3.64 -2.68
CA GLN A 22 -14.25 -4.65 -3.74
C GLN A 22 -13.14 -4.48 -4.78
N ASP A 23 -12.83 -3.26 -5.19
CA ASP A 23 -11.76 -2.97 -6.17
C ASP A 23 -10.36 -3.34 -5.67
N GLU A 24 -10.11 -3.26 -4.35
CA GLU A 24 -8.86 -3.75 -3.76
C GLU A 24 -8.80 -5.28 -3.73
N ARG A 25 -9.92 -5.94 -3.40
CA ARG A 25 -10.02 -7.41 -3.45
C ARG A 25 -9.78 -7.93 -4.86
N GLU A 26 -10.42 -7.32 -5.85
CA GLU A 26 -10.25 -7.67 -7.28
C GLU A 26 -8.80 -7.48 -7.74
N GLN A 27 -8.10 -6.46 -7.25
CA GLN A 27 -6.68 -6.29 -7.55
C GLN A 27 -5.84 -7.43 -6.98
N LEU A 28 -6.10 -7.85 -5.73
CA LEU A 28 -5.39 -8.98 -5.14
C LEU A 28 -5.67 -10.27 -5.90
N GLU A 29 -6.92 -10.51 -6.29
CA GLU A 29 -7.28 -11.66 -7.13
C GLU A 29 -6.58 -11.63 -8.49
N ALA A 30 -6.50 -10.47 -9.13
CA ALA A 30 -5.80 -10.32 -10.40
C ALA A 30 -4.31 -10.62 -10.27
N PHE A 31 -3.67 -10.20 -9.18
CA PHE A 31 -2.24 -10.44 -8.97
C PHE A 31 -1.92 -11.88 -8.61
N THR A 32 -2.73 -12.51 -7.77
CA THR A 32 -2.48 -13.88 -7.28
C THR A 32 -3.02 -14.97 -8.21
N GLY A 33 -4.08 -14.66 -8.96
CA GLY A 33 -4.85 -15.65 -9.73
C GLY A 33 -5.82 -16.47 -8.88
N GLU A 34 -5.96 -16.12 -7.60
CA GLU A 34 -6.79 -16.82 -6.63
C GLU A 34 -7.93 -15.92 -6.16
N LYS A 35 -9.03 -16.50 -5.72
CA LYS A 35 -10.12 -15.73 -5.08
C LYS A 35 -9.63 -15.10 -3.78
N PHE A 36 -10.12 -13.90 -3.49
CA PHE A 36 -9.79 -13.20 -2.26
C PHE A 36 -10.20 -14.03 -1.05
N ASP A 37 -9.23 -14.27 -0.18
CA ASP A 37 -9.40 -14.92 1.11
C ASP A 37 -8.89 -14.00 2.21
N ILE A 38 -9.73 -13.73 3.22
CA ILE A 38 -9.42 -12.79 4.29
C ILE A 38 -8.18 -13.22 5.06
N ASP A 39 -8.13 -14.48 5.48
CA ASP A 39 -7.03 -15.00 6.29
C ASP A 39 -5.73 -15.05 5.49
N GLY A 40 -5.78 -15.52 4.26
CA GLY A 40 -4.63 -15.54 3.35
C GLY A 40 -4.08 -14.15 3.08
N ALA A 41 -4.92 -13.16 2.81
CA ALA A 41 -4.51 -11.78 2.60
C ALA A 41 -3.93 -11.16 3.88
N ALA A 42 -4.59 -11.36 5.03
CA ALA A 42 -4.13 -10.82 6.31
C ALA A 42 -2.78 -11.43 6.72
N ILE A 43 -2.65 -12.75 6.72
CA ILE A 43 -1.43 -13.46 7.12
C ILE A 43 -0.29 -13.15 6.14
N GLY A 44 -0.55 -13.19 4.84
CA GLY A 44 0.46 -12.91 3.82
C GLY A 44 1.07 -11.52 3.94
N ASN A 45 0.25 -10.49 4.15
CA ASN A 45 0.75 -9.13 4.34
C ASN A 45 1.37 -8.91 5.73
N PHE A 46 0.83 -9.55 6.77
CA PHE A 46 1.40 -9.49 8.12
C PHE A 46 2.81 -10.10 8.18
N THR A 47 3.02 -11.24 7.54
CA THR A 47 4.30 -11.96 7.52
C THR A 47 5.29 -11.45 6.49
N ALA A 48 4.85 -10.61 5.52
CA ALA A 48 5.75 -10.00 4.55
C ALA A 48 6.88 -9.25 5.27
N PRO A 49 8.13 -9.35 4.78
CA PRO A 49 9.26 -8.68 5.42
C PRO A 49 9.16 -7.16 5.28
N GLY A 50 9.75 -6.44 6.22
CA GLY A 50 9.86 -4.98 6.18
C GLY A 50 8.93 -4.26 7.15
N PRO A 51 9.13 -2.93 7.31
CA PRO A 51 8.37 -2.12 8.24
C PRO A 51 6.92 -1.94 7.81
N LYS A 52 6.04 -1.88 8.79
CA LYS A 52 4.59 -1.71 8.60
C LYS A 52 4.05 -0.69 9.58
N TRP A 53 2.93 -0.05 9.20
CA TRP A 53 2.19 0.84 10.08
C TRP A 53 0.70 0.62 9.93
N VAL A 54 -0.05 0.97 10.99
CA VAL A 54 -1.51 0.99 10.97
C VAL A 54 -2.01 2.38 11.32
N ILE A 55 -3.03 2.83 10.63
CA ILE A 55 -3.79 4.04 10.94
C ILE A 55 -5.12 3.60 11.53
N LYS A 56 -5.44 4.14 12.71
CA LYS A 56 -6.70 3.85 13.42
C LYS A 56 -7.53 5.12 13.56
N ALA A 57 -8.83 4.97 13.39
CA ALA A 57 -9.84 5.97 13.73
C ALA A 57 -10.65 5.42 14.90
N ASP A 58 -10.64 6.13 16.04
CA ASP A 58 -11.33 5.72 17.27
C ASP A 58 -11.07 4.23 17.64
N ASP A 59 -9.77 3.87 17.66
CA ASP A 59 -9.22 2.55 17.93
C ASP A 59 -9.50 1.45 16.88
N GLU A 60 -10.29 1.74 15.84
CA GLU A 60 -10.51 0.80 14.73
C GLU A 60 -9.50 1.03 13.59
N PRO A 61 -8.85 -0.04 13.08
CA PRO A 61 -7.92 0.07 11.97
C PRO A 61 -8.67 0.40 10.67
N ILE A 62 -8.23 1.46 10.00
CA ILE A 62 -8.80 1.91 8.72
C ILE A 62 -7.85 1.75 7.55
N MET A 63 -6.53 1.69 7.82
CA MET A 63 -5.51 1.45 6.82
C MET A 63 -4.29 0.77 7.43
N ILE A 64 -3.72 -0.15 6.69
CA ILE A 64 -2.39 -0.70 6.94
C ILE A 64 -1.53 -0.41 5.73
N GLY A 65 -0.32 0.09 5.96
CA GLY A 65 0.71 0.21 4.95
C GLY A 65 1.96 -0.55 5.33
N GLY A 66 2.77 -0.87 4.34
CA GLY A 66 4.04 -1.53 4.55
C GLY A 66 4.99 -1.35 3.38
N PHE A 67 6.27 -1.61 3.65
CA PHE A 67 7.32 -1.62 2.65
C PHE A 67 7.98 -3.00 2.62
N VAL A 68 8.04 -3.60 1.45
CA VAL A 68 8.68 -4.90 1.21
C VAL A 68 9.99 -4.68 0.47
N PRO A 69 11.13 -5.14 0.98
CA PRO A 69 12.41 -4.94 0.33
C PRO A 69 12.47 -5.68 -1.01
N GLN A 70 12.91 -4.99 -2.05
CA GLN A 70 13.14 -5.60 -3.37
C GLN A 70 14.63 -5.83 -3.62
N ARG A 71 15.46 -4.88 -3.22
CA ARG A 71 16.92 -4.86 -3.25
C ARG A 71 17.42 -3.70 -2.38
N PRO A 72 18.72 -3.60 -2.08
CA PRO A 72 19.23 -2.51 -1.24
C PRO A 72 18.75 -1.13 -1.70
N GLY A 73 18.06 -0.40 -0.80
CA GLY A 73 17.53 0.94 -1.04
C GLY A 73 16.27 1.02 -1.93
N VAL A 74 15.76 -0.11 -2.43
CA VAL A 74 14.53 -0.17 -3.25
C VAL A 74 13.45 -0.96 -2.53
N TRP A 75 12.31 -0.31 -2.28
CA TRP A 75 11.20 -0.89 -1.53
C TRP A 75 9.91 -0.79 -2.31
N ARG A 76 9.10 -1.83 -2.24
CA ARG A 76 7.75 -1.83 -2.77
C ARG A 76 6.77 -1.63 -1.64
N ASP A 77 5.95 -0.59 -1.75
CA ASP A 77 4.89 -0.37 -0.78
C ASP A 77 3.63 -1.15 -1.13
N PHE A 78 2.83 -1.37 -0.11
CA PHE A 78 1.47 -1.84 -0.22
C PHE A 78 0.58 -1.07 0.75
N ALA A 79 -0.70 -1.01 0.44
CA ALA A 79 -1.73 -0.47 1.32
C ALA A 79 -2.96 -1.37 1.29
N LEU A 80 -3.49 -1.67 2.46
CA LEU A 80 -4.78 -2.32 2.68
C LEU A 80 -5.68 -1.31 3.35
N THR A 81 -6.87 -1.09 2.83
CA THR A 81 -7.74 -0.01 3.31
C THR A 81 -9.16 -0.48 3.59
N THR A 82 -9.88 0.32 4.36
CA THR A 82 -11.33 0.23 4.52
C THR A 82 -12.00 1.40 3.80
N PRO A 83 -13.29 1.33 3.49
CA PRO A 83 -14.01 2.46 2.89
C PRO A 83 -13.88 3.76 3.67
N GLU A 84 -13.89 3.70 5.00
CA GLU A 84 -13.81 4.87 5.88
C GLU A 84 -12.49 5.64 5.72
N ALA A 85 -11.40 4.96 5.35
CA ALA A 85 -10.12 5.60 5.06
C ALA A 85 -10.26 6.66 3.94
N TRP A 86 -11.13 6.41 2.97
CA TRP A 86 -11.33 7.23 1.79
C TRP A 86 -12.46 8.23 1.92
N THR A 87 -13.58 7.84 2.56
CA THR A 87 -14.74 8.72 2.70
C THR A 87 -14.57 9.75 3.79
N ASP A 88 -13.99 9.35 4.93
CA ASP A 88 -14.01 10.18 6.13
C ASP A 88 -12.62 10.71 6.53
N HIS A 89 -11.55 10.01 6.13
CA HIS A 89 -10.22 10.25 6.69
C HIS A 89 -9.10 10.41 5.65
N TRP A 90 -9.44 10.56 4.37
CA TRP A 90 -8.44 10.54 3.28
C TRP A 90 -7.32 11.57 3.43
N PHE A 91 -7.59 12.76 3.98
CA PHE A 91 -6.57 13.77 4.26
C PHE A 91 -5.55 13.29 5.30
N ALA A 92 -6.06 12.73 6.41
CA ALA A 92 -5.22 12.21 7.48
C ALA A 92 -4.39 11.01 6.98
N VAL A 93 -5.03 10.09 6.28
CA VAL A 93 -4.40 8.93 5.66
C VAL A 93 -3.28 9.35 4.70
N THR A 94 -3.56 10.29 3.80
CA THR A 94 -2.56 10.80 2.85
C THR A 94 -1.39 11.47 3.55
N ARG A 95 -1.66 12.34 4.53
CA ARG A 95 -0.63 13.05 5.29
C ARG A 95 0.28 12.10 6.07
N ILE A 96 -0.31 11.09 6.73
CA ILE A 96 0.42 10.11 7.52
C ILE A 96 1.27 9.24 6.60
N SER A 97 0.69 8.69 5.53
CA SER A 97 1.41 7.86 4.56
C SER A 97 2.60 8.61 3.95
N ARG A 98 2.39 9.87 3.55
CA ARG A 98 3.47 10.72 3.04
C ARG A 98 4.58 10.94 4.05
N ARG A 99 4.24 11.13 5.34
CA ARG A 99 5.23 11.28 6.43
C ARG A 99 6.07 10.01 6.58
N VAL A 100 5.44 8.85 6.59
CA VAL A 100 6.12 7.55 6.71
C VAL A 100 7.05 7.32 5.52
N MET A 101 6.59 7.60 4.29
CA MET A 101 7.42 7.52 3.08
C MET A 101 8.61 8.47 3.13
N ASN A 102 8.39 9.72 3.57
CA ASN A 102 9.48 10.68 3.74
C ASN A 102 10.53 10.19 4.74
N ALA A 103 10.10 9.54 5.81
CA ALA A 103 11.03 8.99 6.81
C ALA A 103 11.96 7.91 6.21
N MET A 104 11.49 7.10 5.27
CA MET A 104 12.31 6.12 4.56
C MET A 104 13.45 6.77 3.76
N PHE A 105 13.19 7.91 3.12
CA PHE A 105 14.21 8.68 2.41
C PHE A 105 15.15 9.42 3.37
N LEU A 106 14.61 10.10 4.38
CA LEU A 106 15.40 10.87 5.35
C LEU A 106 16.36 9.99 6.15
N SER A 107 15.95 8.78 6.51
CA SER A 107 16.79 7.79 7.18
C SER A 107 17.77 7.07 6.26
N LYS A 108 17.74 7.39 4.96
CA LYS A 108 18.53 6.73 3.91
C LYS A 108 18.32 5.22 3.79
N GLN A 109 17.20 4.72 4.29
CA GLN A 109 16.80 3.33 4.07
C GLN A 109 16.34 3.09 2.64
N ALA A 110 15.75 4.11 2.01
CA ALA A 110 15.31 4.06 0.62
C ALA A 110 15.90 5.20 -0.20
N HIS A 111 16.24 4.92 -1.45
CA HIS A 111 16.39 5.90 -2.51
C HIS A 111 15.30 5.78 -3.57
N ARG A 112 14.53 4.67 -3.52
CA ARG A 112 13.39 4.42 -4.40
C ARG A 112 12.28 3.69 -3.64
N LEU A 113 11.08 4.23 -3.75
CA LEU A 113 9.83 3.55 -3.40
C LEU A 113 9.06 3.27 -4.70
N GLU A 114 8.44 2.12 -4.79
CA GLU A 114 7.60 1.75 -5.93
C GLU A 114 6.31 1.08 -5.47
N CYS A 115 5.25 1.25 -6.23
CA CYS A 115 4.01 0.50 -6.06
C CYS A 115 3.48 0.05 -7.42
N ILE A 116 2.74 -1.04 -7.42
CA ILE A 116 2.11 -1.60 -8.61
C ILE A 116 0.62 -1.67 -8.36
N ALA A 117 -0.16 -1.19 -9.32
CA ALA A 117 -1.61 -1.28 -9.25
C ALA A 117 -2.18 -1.82 -10.56
N HIS A 118 -3.29 -2.54 -10.45
CA HIS A 118 -4.05 -3.00 -11.62
C HIS A 118 -4.44 -1.82 -12.51
N HIS A 119 -4.39 -1.99 -13.82
CA HIS A 119 -4.61 -0.90 -14.79
C HIS A 119 -5.96 -0.18 -14.64
N SER A 120 -6.97 -0.83 -14.07
CA SER A 120 -8.31 -0.25 -13.89
C SER A 120 -8.47 0.63 -12.65
N ARG A 121 -7.44 0.72 -11.79
CA ARG A 121 -7.56 1.41 -10.50
C ARG A 121 -7.24 2.90 -10.56
N GLU A 122 -7.97 3.66 -11.36
CA GLU A 122 -7.78 5.10 -11.52
C GLU A 122 -7.89 5.90 -10.21
N LYS A 123 -8.74 5.46 -9.27
CA LYS A 123 -8.84 6.11 -7.94
C LYS A 123 -7.53 6.01 -7.17
N ALA A 124 -6.87 4.86 -7.22
CA ALA A 124 -5.56 4.67 -6.62
C ALA A 124 -4.51 5.57 -7.29
N PHE A 125 -4.53 5.68 -8.61
CA PHE A 125 -3.61 6.54 -9.37
C PHE A 125 -3.71 8.01 -8.94
N ARG A 126 -4.93 8.51 -8.71
CA ARG A 126 -5.15 9.88 -8.20
C ARG A 126 -4.55 10.08 -6.82
N TRP A 127 -4.59 9.06 -5.96
CA TRP A 127 -4.02 9.12 -4.62
C TRP A 127 -2.49 9.07 -4.62
N TYR A 128 -1.87 8.37 -5.56
CA TYR A 128 -0.41 8.27 -5.63
C TYR A 128 0.27 9.61 -5.91
N LYS A 129 -0.39 10.50 -6.65
CA LYS A 129 0.15 11.83 -6.96
C LYS A 129 0.47 12.67 -5.71
N PRO A 130 -0.44 12.89 -4.74
CA PRO A 130 -0.12 13.63 -3.51
C PRO A 130 0.89 12.91 -2.61
N LEU A 131 1.11 11.60 -2.78
CA LEU A 131 2.18 10.87 -2.12
C LEU A 131 3.55 11.08 -2.76
N GLY A 132 3.62 11.70 -3.92
CA GLY A 132 4.85 11.98 -4.65
C GLY A 132 5.26 10.92 -5.67
N TYR A 133 4.37 9.98 -5.99
CA TYR A 133 4.60 9.01 -7.04
C TYR A 133 4.36 9.58 -8.44
N THR A 134 5.12 9.08 -9.38
CA THR A 134 4.91 9.29 -10.83
C THR A 134 4.67 7.95 -11.51
N ARG A 135 3.83 7.95 -12.53
CA ARG A 135 3.65 6.77 -13.40
C ARG A 135 4.94 6.56 -14.19
N GLU A 136 5.52 5.38 -14.07
CA GLU A 136 6.80 5.05 -14.69
C GLU A 136 6.63 4.13 -15.90
N ALA A 137 5.80 3.08 -15.78
CA ALA A 137 5.64 2.09 -16.84
C ALA A 137 4.29 1.40 -16.79
N THR A 138 3.88 0.89 -17.95
CA THR A 138 2.85 -0.14 -18.07
C THR A 138 3.54 -1.50 -18.09
N LEU A 139 3.11 -2.39 -17.22
CA LEU A 139 3.59 -3.76 -17.12
C LEU A 139 2.60 -4.65 -17.87
N SER A 140 2.88 -4.93 -19.13
CA SER A 140 1.98 -5.70 -20.01
C SER A 140 1.88 -7.15 -19.53
N GLY A 141 0.64 -7.65 -19.39
CA GLY A 141 0.36 -9.02 -18.98
C GLY A 141 0.87 -9.39 -17.59
N TYR A 142 1.04 -8.41 -16.70
CA TYR A 142 1.63 -8.59 -15.38
C TYR A 142 0.78 -9.42 -14.42
N CYS A 143 -0.54 -9.27 -14.51
CA CYS A 143 -1.47 -9.96 -13.64
C CYS A 143 -1.60 -11.45 -14.04
N ALA A 144 -1.94 -12.31 -13.08
CA ALA A 144 -2.13 -13.74 -13.32
C ALA A 144 -3.20 -14.04 -14.38
N ASN A 145 -4.19 -13.16 -14.53
CA ASN A 145 -5.21 -13.25 -15.58
C ASN A 145 -4.79 -12.64 -16.92
N GLY A 146 -3.53 -12.18 -17.06
CA GLY A 146 -3.01 -11.55 -18.27
C GLY A 146 -3.32 -10.06 -18.40
N ALA A 147 -4.01 -9.45 -17.45
CA ALA A 147 -4.25 -8.01 -17.46
C ALA A 147 -2.95 -7.22 -17.17
N ASP A 148 -2.92 -5.98 -17.64
CA ASP A 148 -1.83 -5.06 -17.41
C ASP A 148 -1.88 -4.48 -15.99
N ALA A 149 -0.72 -4.11 -15.47
CA ALA A 149 -0.57 -3.31 -14.28
C ALA A 149 0.25 -2.05 -14.56
N ILE A 150 0.17 -1.07 -13.68
CA ILE A 150 0.92 0.17 -13.78
C ILE A 150 1.94 0.23 -12.64
N LEU A 151 3.18 0.49 -12.99
CA LEU A 151 4.25 0.78 -12.05
C LEU A 151 4.31 2.28 -11.79
N PHE A 152 4.28 2.62 -10.52
CA PHE A 152 4.52 3.96 -10.01
C PHE A 152 5.79 3.96 -9.18
N SER A 153 6.54 5.05 -9.24
CA SER A 153 7.76 5.20 -8.45
C SER A 153 7.90 6.60 -7.88
N ARG A 154 8.62 6.66 -6.75
CA ARG A 154 9.11 7.88 -6.13
C ARG A 154 10.60 7.69 -5.86
N VAL A 155 11.44 8.56 -6.41
CA VAL A 155 12.90 8.46 -6.35
C VAL A 155 13.45 9.67 -5.61
N ASP A 156 14.39 9.43 -4.70
CA ASP A 156 15.20 10.48 -4.10
C ASP A 156 16.43 10.74 -4.97
N HIS A 157 16.41 11.83 -5.73
CA HIS A 157 17.51 12.23 -6.61
C HIS A 157 18.72 12.80 -5.85
N GLY A 158 18.60 13.05 -4.55
CA GLY A 158 19.70 13.48 -3.68
C GLY A 158 20.56 12.33 -3.14
N TYR A 159 20.15 11.09 -3.38
CA TYR A 159 20.88 9.90 -2.97
C TYR A 159 22.00 9.60 -3.98
N ARG A 160 23.18 10.21 -3.78
CA ARG A 160 24.42 9.89 -4.50
C ARG A 160 25.59 9.83 -3.52
#